data_d4a85d995c10be9b2efe33bfa9cce796
#
_entry.id   d4a85d995c10be9b2efe33bfa9cce796
#
_cell.length_a   1.000
_cell.length_b   1.000
_cell.length_c   1.000
_cell.angle_alpha   90.00
_cell.angle_beta   90.00
_cell.angle_gamma   90.00
#
_symmetry.space_group_name_H-M   'P 1'
#
loop_
_entity.id
_entity.type
_entity.pdbx_description
1 polymer ?
#
loop_
_entity_poly.entity_id
_entity_poly.type
_entity_poly.pdbx_seq_one_letter_code
_entity_poly.pdbx_strand_id
1 'polypeptide(L)'
;EPDWGESFGKGTVSSPWIDQYNNVLIGDDITFNDQWSAMIGFNYATTMNKASGFYGDGIKYEKSALTPSVSVLYKPIKDVTTYVSYMEALERGTRVGNTYTNFGEVFPPLVSKQYEVGLKYDVNPNLLLSTALFRIEKANQFSNQAMPIPTYVQDGLQVHNGVELILTGKVTDNLTIMGGGTLMDISVEKANDPALEGKKPVNAASRMGKIYAEYALPWITGLSLTGGIYYTSERYGNAANTDKIPSYTLYDIGARYATRVLDKSLIIRLNVINLTGKNYWQDANYLGVPRTVAFSVSTMF
;
A
#
# COMPACT_ATOMS: atom_id res chain seq x y z
N GLU A 1 -22.69 16.51 -29.63
CA GLU A 1 -21.89 15.40 -29.08
C GLU A 1 -20.52 15.42 -29.77
N PRO A 2 -19.40 15.33 -29.05
CA PRO A 2 -18.11 15.20 -29.70
C PRO A 2 -18.07 13.88 -30.46
N ASP A 3 -17.71 13.95 -31.73
CA ASP A 3 -17.49 12.76 -32.53
C ASP A 3 -16.15 12.11 -32.12
N TRP A 4 -16.22 11.05 -31.34
CA TRP A 4 -15.06 10.27 -30.89
C TRP A 4 -14.58 9.23 -31.92
N GLY A 5 -15.31 9.09 -33.04
CA GLY A 5 -15.11 7.99 -34.01
C GLY A 5 -13.81 8.04 -34.81
N GLU A 6 -13.22 9.22 -35.01
CA GLU A 6 -12.00 9.38 -35.80
C GLU A 6 -10.74 9.69 -34.96
N SER A 7 -10.91 9.99 -33.67
CA SER A 7 -9.80 10.31 -32.78
C SER A 7 -8.95 9.10 -32.36
N PHE A 8 -9.48 7.91 -32.47
CA PHE A 8 -8.75 6.66 -32.28
C PHE A 8 -8.20 6.13 -33.60
N GLY A 9 -7.38 6.93 -34.27
CA GLY A 9 -6.58 6.41 -35.37
C GLY A 9 -5.83 5.16 -34.94
N LYS A 10 -5.50 4.27 -35.88
CA LYS A 10 -4.63 3.09 -35.68
C LYS A 10 -3.21 3.51 -35.27
N GLY A 11 -3.11 4.28 -34.18
CA GLY A 11 -1.85 4.59 -33.53
C GLY A 11 -1.30 3.30 -32.95
N THR A 12 -0.08 2.95 -33.31
CA THR A 12 0.70 1.99 -32.54
C THR A 12 0.70 2.47 -31.09
N VAL A 13 0.08 1.69 -30.18
CA VAL A 13 0.20 1.92 -28.74
C VAL A 13 1.65 1.64 -28.39
N SER A 14 2.50 2.66 -28.49
CA SER A 14 3.82 2.60 -27.92
C SER A 14 3.66 2.96 -26.43
N SER A 15 3.99 2.04 -25.55
CA SER A 15 4.08 2.36 -24.12
C SER A 15 5.16 3.46 -23.97
N PRO A 16 4.81 4.67 -23.48
CA PRO A 16 5.77 5.77 -23.43
C PRO A 16 6.91 5.53 -22.44
N TRP A 17 6.73 4.56 -21.53
CA TRP A 17 7.74 4.12 -20.57
C TRP A 17 7.60 2.66 -20.18
N ILE A 18 8.73 2.07 -19.83
CA ILE A 18 8.83 0.71 -19.32
C ILE A 18 9.45 0.81 -17.93
N ASP A 19 8.76 0.32 -16.90
CA ASP A 19 9.30 0.13 -15.56
C ASP A 19 9.58 -1.36 -15.36
N GLN A 20 10.81 -1.68 -14.93
CA GLN A 20 11.25 -3.04 -14.66
C GLN A 20 11.89 -3.10 -13.27
N TYR A 21 11.51 -4.10 -12.50
CA TYR A 21 12.06 -4.41 -11.18
C TYR A 21 12.59 -5.84 -11.19
N ASN A 22 13.88 -5.98 -10.93
CA ASN A 22 14.53 -7.29 -10.78
C ASN A 22 15.01 -7.41 -9.33
N ASN A 23 14.70 -8.53 -8.69
CA ASN A 23 15.04 -8.78 -7.29
C ASN A 23 15.71 -10.14 -7.14
N VAL A 24 16.76 -10.16 -6.31
CA VAL A 24 17.33 -11.39 -5.76
C VAL A 24 17.17 -11.32 -4.25
N LEU A 25 16.38 -12.22 -3.69
CA LEU A 25 16.12 -12.31 -2.26
C LEU A 25 16.81 -13.54 -1.68
N ILE A 26 17.57 -13.33 -0.61
CA ILE A 26 18.16 -14.40 0.21
C ILE A 26 17.74 -14.13 1.65
N GLY A 27 17.26 -15.17 2.34
CA GLY A 27 16.85 -15.05 3.74
C GLY A 27 16.93 -16.37 4.46
N ASP A 28 16.94 -16.29 5.77
CA ASP A 28 16.99 -17.44 6.66
C ASP A 28 16.11 -17.22 7.89
N ASP A 29 15.46 -18.29 8.34
CA ASP A 29 14.68 -18.40 9.57
C ASP A 29 15.45 -19.22 10.59
N ILE A 30 15.94 -18.56 11.63
CA ILE A 30 16.79 -19.16 12.65
C ILE A 30 15.96 -19.41 13.92
N THR A 31 15.77 -20.65 14.29
CA THR A 31 15.17 -21.04 15.57
C THR A 31 16.25 -21.36 16.60
N PHE A 32 16.37 -20.55 17.65
CA PHE A 32 17.33 -20.77 18.72
C PHE A 32 16.82 -21.76 19.76
N ASN A 33 15.54 -21.66 20.10
CA ASN A 33 14.81 -22.54 21.00
C ASN A 33 13.28 -22.32 20.83
N ASP A 34 12.46 -22.97 21.68
CA ASP A 34 11.00 -22.89 21.60
C ASP A 34 10.45 -21.46 21.79
N GLN A 35 11.21 -20.55 22.37
CA GLN A 35 10.79 -19.20 22.67
C GLN A 35 11.42 -18.14 21.74
N TRP A 36 12.62 -18.36 21.23
CA TRP A 36 13.38 -17.37 20.49
C TRP A 36 13.65 -17.81 19.05
N SER A 37 13.34 -16.95 18.13
CA SER A 37 13.70 -17.09 16.71
C SER A 37 14.08 -15.75 16.10
N ALA A 38 14.79 -15.79 14.98
CA ALA A 38 15.12 -14.59 14.20
C ALA A 38 14.90 -14.86 12.72
N MET A 39 14.54 -13.83 11.98
CA MET A 39 14.47 -13.82 10.52
C MET A 39 15.49 -12.80 10.01
N ILE A 40 16.31 -13.18 9.04
CA ILE A 40 17.26 -12.29 8.39
C ILE A 40 17.05 -12.41 6.88
N GLY A 41 16.95 -11.27 6.21
CA GLY A 41 16.76 -11.22 4.77
C GLY A 41 17.60 -10.11 4.14
N PHE A 42 18.05 -10.37 2.91
CA PHE A 42 18.72 -9.39 2.05
C PHE A 42 18.07 -9.42 0.68
N ASN A 43 17.63 -8.27 0.23
CA ASN A 43 17.06 -8.11 -1.10
C ASN A 43 17.98 -7.20 -1.92
N TYR A 44 18.63 -7.76 -2.95
CA TYR A 44 19.33 -6.98 -3.96
C TYR A 44 18.35 -6.65 -5.09
N ALA A 45 17.91 -5.41 -5.14
CA ALA A 45 16.91 -4.95 -6.09
C ALA A 45 17.53 -4.00 -7.12
N THR A 46 17.18 -4.21 -8.39
CA THR A 46 17.49 -3.31 -9.51
C THR A 46 16.21 -2.72 -10.04
N THR A 47 16.14 -1.40 -10.05
CA THR A 47 15.03 -0.66 -10.66
C THR A 47 15.49 -0.06 -11.97
N MET A 48 14.73 -0.27 -13.04
CA MET A 48 14.96 0.31 -14.36
C MET A 48 13.71 1.04 -14.83
N ASN A 49 13.89 2.23 -15.39
CA ASN A 49 12.85 2.92 -16.13
C ASN A 49 13.44 3.39 -17.47
N LYS A 50 12.73 3.15 -18.54
CA LYS A 50 13.08 3.61 -19.88
C LYS A 50 11.91 4.40 -20.45
N ALA A 51 12.15 5.66 -20.80
CA ALA A 51 11.21 6.47 -21.55
C ALA A 51 11.49 6.38 -23.05
N SER A 52 10.46 6.44 -23.90
CA SER A 52 10.57 6.46 -25.36
C SER A 52 9.56 7.43 -25.97
N GLY A 53 9.81 7.87 -27.21
CA GLY A 53 8.94 8.75 -27.98
C GLY A 53 8.89 10.19 -27.45
N PHE A 54 7.71 10.81 -27.47
CA PHE A 54 7.47 12.21 -27.13
C PHE A 54 8.03 12.65 -25.76
N TYR A 55 8.18 11.72 -24.82
CA TYR A 55 8.68 11.95 -23.45
C TYR A 55 10.21 11.81 -23.29
N GLY A 56 10.94 11.62 -24.38
CA GLY A 56 12.41 11.58 -24.43
C GLY A 56 12.97 10.24 -24.88
N ASP A 57 13.59 10.22 -26.05
CA ASP A 57 14.24 9.02 -26.57
C ASP A 57 15.47 8.65 -25.75
N GLY A 58 15.46 7.43 -25.24
CA GLY A 58 16.62 6.80 -24.62
C GLY A 58 16.95 7.27 -23.19
N ILE A 59 16.07 8.02 -22.52
CA ILE A 59 16.25 8.30 -21.09
C ILE A 59 16.08 7.00 -20.32
N LYS A 60 17.20 6.49 -19.80
CA LYS A 60 17.23 5.27 -19.00
C LYS A 60 17.68 5.61 -17.58
N TYR A 61 16.86 5.23 -16.61
CA TYR A 61 17.26 5.11 -15.21
C TYR A 61 17.53 3.63 -14.93
N GLU A 62 18.66 3.31 -14.35
CA GLU A 62 18.95 1.95 -13.88
C GLU A 62 19.91 2.05 -12.69
N LYS A 63 19.44 1.62 -11.54
CA LYS A 63 20.20 1.61 -10.29
C LYS A 63 19.77 0.42 -9.45
N SER A 64 20.73 -0.06 -8.64
CA SER A 64 20.54 -1.17 -7.72
C SER A 64 20.84 -0.71 -6.29
N ALA A 65 20.18 -1.35 -5.32
CA ALA A 65 20.53 -1.24 -3.92
C ALA A 65 20.27 -2.56 -3.18
N LEU A 66 20.99 -2.74 -2.09
CA LEU A 66 20.79 -3.84 -1.14
C LEU A 66 19.91 -3.31 0.01
N THR A 67 18.80 -3.99 0.28
CA THR A 67 17.88 -3.66 1.37
C THR A 67 17.81 -4.82 2.35
N PRO A 68 18.36 -4.66 3.56
CA PRO A 68 18.28 -5.68 4.60
C PRO A 68 16.94 -5.68 5.31
N SER A 69 16.58 -6.84 5.88
CA SER A 69 15.51 -6.99 6.84
C SER A 69 15.97 -7.92 7.96
N VAL A 70 15.63 -7.57 9.19
CA VAL A 70 15.90 -8.40 10.35
C VAL A 70 14.75 -8.32 11.33
N SER A 71 14.37 -9.47 11.91
CA SER A 71 13.37 -9.54 12.95
C SER A 71 13.83 -10.51 14.03
N VAL A 72 13.57 -10.16 15.29
CA VAL A 72 13.75 -11.05 16.44
C VAL A 72 12.37 -11.28 17.04
N LEU A 73 12.02 -12.54 17.22
CA LEU A 73 10.72 -12.95 17.74
C LEU A 73 10.92 -13.65 19.09
N TYR A 74 10.03 -13.32 20.01
CA TYR A 74 9.99 -13.94 21.33
C TYR A 74 8.57 -14.45 21.64
N LYS A 75 8.46 -15.73 22.00
CA LYS A 75 7.22 -16.41 22.41
C LYS A 75 7.23 -16.64 23.92
N PRO A 76 6.76 -15.69 24.75
CA PRO A 76 6.70 -15.87 26.20
C PRO A 76 5.80 -17.02 26.61
N ILE A 77 4.71 -17.23 25.89
CA ILE A 77 3.75 -18.31 26.05
C ILE A 77 3.29 -18.77 24.64
N LYS A 78 2.66 -19.95 24.59
CA LYS A 78 2.27 -20.62 23.34
C LYS A 78 1.51 -19.72 22.36
N ASP A 79 0.57 -18.94 22.84
CA ASP A 79 -0.38 -18.19 22.03
C ASP A 79 0.02 -16.72 21.82
N VAL A 80 1.18 -16.29 22.33
CA VAL A 80 1.68 -14.92 22.22
C VAL A 80 3.05 -14.90 21.59
N THR A 81 3.19 -14.09 20.54
CA THR A 81 4.48 -13.77 19.92
C THR A 81 4.69 -12.26 19.96
N THR A 82 5.78 -11.81 20.56
CA THR A 82 6.27 -10.44 20.44
C THR A 82 7.42 -10.40 19.46
N TYR A 83 7.63 -9.25 18.82
CA TYR A 83 8.75 -9.10 17.89
C TYR A 83 9.25 -7.67 17.82
N VAL A 84 10.50 -7.54 17.42
CA VAL A 84 11.11 -6.28 16.98
C VAL A 84 11.65 -6.51 15.57
N SER A 85 11.39 -5.60 14.67
CA SER A 85 11.88 -5.71 13.28
C SER A 85 12.45 -4.39 12.77
N TYR A 86 13.42 -4.53 11.88
CA TYR A 86 13.96 -3.50 11.03
C TYR A 86 13.89 -3.96 9.59
N MET A 87 13.44 -3.11 8.69
CA MET A 87 13.45 -3.40 7.26
C MET A 87 13.72 -2.16 6.43
N GLU A 88 14.31 -2.38 5.28
CA GLU A 88 14.46 -1.36 4.25
C GLU A 88 13.65 -1.72 3.01
N ALA A 89 13.06 -0.70 2.38
CA ALA A 89 12.33 -0.83 1.13
C ALA A 89 12.88 0.16 0.10
N LEU A 90 12.85 -0.25 -1.17
CA LEU A 90 13.42 0.50 -2.27
C LEU A 90 12.33 1.16 -3.10
N GLU A 91 12.49 2.46 -3.35
CA GLU A 91 11.74 3.18 -4.37
C GLU A 91 12.72 3.67 -5.47
N ARG A 92 12.22 3.82 -6.68
CA ARG A 92 13.04 4.34 -7.78
C ARG A 92 13.48 5.77 -7.49
N GLY A 93 14.78 6.06 -7.68
CA GLY A 93 15.29 7.41 -7.73
C GLY A 93 14.91 8.14 -9.05
N THR A 94 15.47 9.31 -9.25
CA THR A 94 15.17 10.16 -10.40
C THR A 94 16.43 10.41 -11.23
N ARG A 95 16.28 10.53 -12.55
CA ARG A 95 17.23 11.24 -13.38
C ARG A 95 16.80 12.70 -13.48
N VAL A 96 17.70 13.61 -13.14
CA VAL A 96 17.42 15.03 -13.07
C VAL A 96 17.12 15.61 -14.46
N GLY A 97 16.01 16.34 -14.56
CA GLY A 97 15.54 17.00 -15.78
C GLY A 97 16.34 18.24 -16.16
N ASN A 98 16.11 18.75 -17.36
CA ASN A 98 16.85 19.86 -17.97
C ASN A 98 16.54 21.25 -17.39
N THR A 99 15.62 21.34 -16.45
CA THR A 99 15.26 22.59 -15.74
C THR A 99 16.13 22.86 -14.52
N TYR A 100 17.08 21.97 -14.20
CA TYR A 100 17.92 22.01 -13.01
C TYR A 100 19.39 22.14 -13.35
N THR A 101 20.19 22.76 -12.45
CA THR A 101 21.64 22.96 -12.63
C THR A 101 22.39 21.62 -12.76
N ASN A 102 21.93 20.57 -12.13
CA ASN A 102 22.50 19.23 -12.18
C ASN A 102 21.79 18.32 -13.20
N PHE A 103 21.38 18.88 -14.33
CA PHE A 103 20.76 18.14 -15.43
C PHE A 103 21.54 16.87 -15.79
N GLY A 104 20.83 15.78 -15.92
CA GLY A 104 21.39 14.48 -16.32
C GLY A 104 21.96 13.66 -15.17
N GLU A 105 22.10 14.21 -13.96
CA GLU A 105 22.47 13.46 -12.77
C GLU A 105 21.44 12.34 -12.50
N VAL A 106 21.93 11.16 -12.12
CA VAL A 106 21.11 10.00 -11.83
C VAL A 106 21.25 9.65 -10.36
N PHE A 107 20.23 9.98 -9.57
CA PHE A 107 20.23 9.69 -8.14
C PHE A 107 20.16 8.20 -7.85
N PRO A 108 20.71 7.76 -6.69
CA PRO A 108 20.50 6.43 -6.18
C PRO A 108 19.00 6.19 -5.92
N PRO A 109 18.57 4.93 -5.78
CA PRO A 109 17.22 4.63 -5.31
C PRO A 109 16.95 5.30 -3.95
N LEU A 110 15.69 5.68 -3.74
CA LEU A 110 15.21 6.11 -2.44
C LEU A 110 15.06 4.90 -1.54
N VAL A 111 15.68 4.92 -0.39
CA VAL A 111 15.57 3.84 0.62
C VAL A 111 14.71 4.34 1.76
N SER A 112 13.58 3.67 1.98
CA SER A 112 12.73 3.87 3.14
C SER A 112 13.11 2.86 4.23
N LYS A 113 13.11 3.29 5.49
CA LYS A 113 13.46 2.46 6.65
C LYS A 113 12.25 2.32 7.56
N GLN A 114 12.00 1.12 8.05
CA GLN A 114 10.94 0.85 9.01
C GLN A 114 11.51 0.18 10.25
N TYR A 115 11.12 0.70 11.40
CA TYR A 115 11.35 0.14 12.72
C TYR A 115 9.99 -0.22 13.30
N GLU A 116 9.85 -1.44 13.81
CA GLU A 116 8.57 -1.91 14.32
C GLU A 116 8.76 -2.78 15.56
N VAL A 117 7.87 -2.62 16.52
CA VAL A 117 7.70 -3.52 17.64
C VAL A 117 6.24 -3.94 17.70
N GLY A 118 6.00 -5.24 17.78
CA GLY A 118 4.63 -5.75 17.70
C GLY A 118 4.37 -6.97 18.57
N LEU A 119 3.09 -7.28 18.65
CA LEU A 119 2.56 -8.43 19.36
C LEU A 119 1.53 -9.13 18.47
N LYS A 120 1.60 -10.45 18.40
CA LYS A 120 0.60 -11.32 17.80
C LYS A 120 0.04 -12.22 18.89
N TYR A 121 -1.28 -12.30 18.97
CA TYR A 121 -2.00 -13.11 19.95
C TYR A 121 -2.99 -14.02 19.24
N ASP A 122 -2.78 -15.31 19.34
CA ASP A 122 -3.74 -16.35 18.90
C ASP A 122 -4.87 -16.40 19.91
N VAL A 123 -5.94 -15.60 19.69
CA VAL A 123 -7.13 -15.54 20.57
C VAL A 123 -7.78 -16.92 20.68
N ASN A 124 -7.76 -17.65 19.56
CA ASN A 124 -8.06 -19.07 19.45
C ASN A 124 -7.35 -19.61 18.18
N PRO A 125 -7.36 -20.93 17.91
CA PRO A 125 -6.65 -21.54 16.76
C PRO A 125 -7.02 -20.95 15.39
N ASN A 126 -8.13 -20.24 15.28
CA ASN A 126 -8.65 -19.70 14.04
C ASN A 126 -8.76 -18.17 14.03
N LEU A 127 -8.35 -17.47 15.09
CA LEU A 127 -8.51 -16.02 15.26
C LEU A 127 -7.22 -15.39 15.79
N LEU A 128 -6.59 -14.58 14.99
CA LEU A 128 -5.35 -13.84 15.29
C LEU A 128 -5.65 -12.37 15.52
N LEU A 129 -5.18 -11.84 16.64
CA LEU A 129 -5.05 -10.40 16.90
C LEU A 129 -3.58 -10.00 16.76
N SER A 130 -3.31 -8.96 15.98
CA SER A 130 -1.96 -8.38 15.81
C SER A 130 -2.01 -6.89 16.10
N THR A 131 -1.00 -6.39 16.81
CA THR A 131 -0.80 -4.96 17.02
C THR A 131 0.67 -4.62 16.87
N ALA A 132 0.96 -3.44 16.35
CA ALA A 132 2.32 -2.95 16.16
C ALA A 132 2.41 -1.45 16.40
N LEU A 133 3.55 -1.02 16.94
CA LEU A 133 4.02 0.35 16.92
C LEU A 133 5.12 0.43 15.89
N PHE A 134 5.06 1.40 15.00
CA PHE A 134 6.03 1.54 13.93
C PHE A 134 6.50 2.98 13.71
N ARG A 135 7.69 3.11 13.18
CA ARG A 135 8.24 4.33 12.61
C ARG A 135 8.76 4.03 11.22
N ILE A 136 8.29 4.80 10.23
CA ILE A 136 8.77 4.73 8.84
C ILE A 136 9.47 6.05 8.51
N GLU A 137 10.70 5.97 8.06
CA GLU A 137 11.49 7.08 7.51
C GLU A 137 11.54 6.92 6.00
N LYS A 138 10.87 7.84 5.29
CA LYS A 138 10.78 7.82 3.84
C LYS A 138 11.63 8.93 3.26
N ALA A 139 12.66 8.56 2.51
CA ALA A 139 13.46 9.52 1.75
C ALA A 139 12.59 10.25 0.70
N ASN A 140 12.88 11.50 0.43
CA ASN A 140 12.15 12.32 -0.52
C ASN A 140 13.10 13.14 -1.41
N GLN A 141 12.61 13.52 -2.58
CA GLN A 141 13.32 14.34 -3.56
C GLN A 141 12.57 15.65 -3.77
N PHE A 142 13.29 16.74 -3.98
CA PHE A 142 12.71 18.04 -4.28
C PHE A 142 13.67 18.98 -5.00
N SER A 143 13.14 20.06 -5.56
CA SER A 143 13.91 21.19 -6.09
C SER A 143 14.33 22.10 -4.94
N ASN A 144 15.62 22.41 -4.82
CA ASN A 144 16.04 23.48 -3.91
C ASN A 144 15.66 24.85 -4.53
N GLN A 145 15.22 25.79 -3.86
CA GLN A 145 14.72 27.08 -4.38
C GLN A 145 15.84 28.04 -4.85
N ALA A 146 17.03 27.53 -5.19
CA ALA A 146 18.16 28.36 -5.64
C ALA A 146 17.86 29.10 -6.96
N MET A 147 18.24 30.36 -7.02
CA MET A 147 18.08 31.20 -8.19
C MET A 147 19.46 31.46 -8.86
N PRO A 148 19.52 31.67 -10.17
CA PRO A 148 18.45 31.75 -11.17
C PRO A 148 17.91 30.37 -11.62
N ILE A 149 18.64 29.30 -11.39
CA ILE A 149 18.25 27.94 -11.77
C ILE A 149 18.37 27.05 -10.54
N PRO A 150 17.29 26.34 -10.12
CA PRO A 150 17.32 25.46 -8.97
C PRO A 150 18.15 24.20 -9.22
N THR A 151 18.58 23.55 -8.15
CA THR A 151 19.19 22.22 -8.16
C THR A 151 18.18 21.20 -7.65
N TYR A 152 18.09 20.04 -8.28
CA TYR A 152 17.29 18.93 -7.77
C TYR A 152 18.11 18.13 -6.76
N VAL A 153 17.53 17.79 -5.61
CA VAL A 153 18.23 17.15 -4.49
C VAL A 153 17.44 15.98 -3.94
N GLN A 154 18.14 15.03 -3.30
CA GLN A 154 17.57 13.84 -2.68
C GLN A 154 17.95 13.77 -1.20
N ASP A 155 17.60 14.81 -0.45
CA ASP A 155 17.90 14.91 0.98
C ASP A 155 16.67 15.22 1.84
N GLY A 156 15.48 15.08 1.27
CA GLY A 156 14.23 15.20 1.97
C GLY A 156 13.91 13.99 2.83
N LEU A 157 13.13 14.21 3.89
CA LEU A 157 12.69 13.18 4.83
C LEU A 157 11.23 13.38 5.22
N GLN A 158 10.46 12.30 5.12
CA GLN A 158 9.12 12.19 5.70
C GLN A 158 9.15 11.12 6.78
N VAL A 159 8.48 11.37 7.90
CA VAL A 159 8.41 10.43 9.02
C VAL A 159 6.95 10.10 9.32
N HIS A 160 6.68 8.81 9.46
CA HIS A 160 5.36 8.27 9.79
C HIS A 160 5.52 7.44 11.07
N ASN A 161 5.06 7.95 12.20
CA ASN A 161 4.96 7.18 13.44
C ASN A 161 3.52 6.68 13.58
N GLY A 162 3.32 5.43 13.94
CA GLY A 162 1.98 4.90 14.00
C GLY A 162 1.78 3.71 14.91
N VAL A 163 0.51 3.41 15.14
CA VAL A 163 0.02 2.18 15.74
C VAL A 163 -0.96 1.51 14.79
N GLU A 164 -0.80 0.20 14.68
CA GLU A 164 -1.70 -0.65 13.89
C GLU A 164 -2.33 -1.73 14.78
N LEU A 165 -3.59 -2.03 14.49
CA LEU A 165 -4.34 -3.14 15.08
C LEU A 165 -5.01 -3.93 13.96
N ILE A 166 -4.83 -5.26 13.93
CA ILE A 166 -5.41 -6.17 12.94
C ILE A 166 -6.06 -7.34 13.68
N LEU A 167 -7.29 -7.68 13.29
CA LEU A 167 -8.00 -8.87 13.70
C LEU A 167 -8.37 -9.68 12.46
N THR A 168 -7.97 -10.95 12.40
CA THR A 168 -8.27 -11.82 11.26
C THR A 168 -8.56 -13.24 11.68
N GLY A 169 -9.63 -13.81 11.16
CA GLY A 169 -9.99 -15.21 11.39
C GLY A 169 -11.45 -15.44 11.74
N LYS A 170 -11.72 -16.63 12.26
CA LYS A 170 -13.06 -17.05 12.67
C LYS A 170 -13.36 -16.64 14.11
N VAL A 171 -14.32 -15.76 14.29
CA VAL A 171 -14.85 -15.35 15.61
C VAL A 171 -15.79 -16.41 16.15
N THR A 172 -16.59 -17.02 15.26
CA THR A 172 -17.43 -18.19 15.52
C THR A 172 -17.32 -19.17 14.35
N ASP A 173 -17.95 -20.34 14.45
CA ASP A 173 -17.96 -21.32 13.35
C ASP A 173 -18.53 -20.73 12.04
N ASN A 174 -19.44 -19.78 12.15
CA ASN A 174 -20.13 -19.17 11.02
C ASN A 174 -19.65 -17.75 10.68
N LEU A 175 -18.91 -17.06 11.57
CA LEU A 175 -18.49 -15.68 11.37
C LEU A 175 -16.98 -15.59 11.21
N THR A 176 -16.55 -15.15 10.04
CA THR A 176 -15.15 -14.78 9.76
C THR A 176 -15.05 -13.26 9.66
N ILE A 177 -14.04 -12.69 10.31
CA ILE A 177 -13.73 -11.26 10.26
C ILE A 177 -12.30 -11.07 9.76
N MET A 178 -12.11 -10.06 8.94
CA MET A 178 -10.81 -9.53 8.57
C MET A 178 -10.89 -8.01 8.66
N GLY A 179 -10.16 -7.42 9.58
CA GLY A 179 -10.23 -5.98 9.76
C GLY A 179 -9.05 -5.44 10.53
N GLY A 180 -8.88 -4.13 10.47
CA GLY A 180 -7.85 -3.44 11.20
C GLY A 180 -7.96 -1.93 11.03
N GLY A 181 -7.15 -1.24 11.80
CA GLY A 181 -7.03 0.22 11.73
C GLY A 181 -5.62 0.66 12.04
N THR A 182 -5.27 1.80 11.47
CA THR A 182 -3.97 2.44 11.64
C THR A 182 -4.19 3.89 12.04
N LEU A 183 -3.49 4.32 13.07
CA LEU A 183 -3.41 5.71 13.50
C LEU A 183 -1.96 6.17 13.33
N MET A 184 -1.75 7.28 12.64
CA MET A 184 -0.41 7.78 12.32
C MET A 184 -0.28 9.27 12.61
N ASP A 185 0.87 9.63 13.17
CA ASP A 185 1.42 10.97 13.12
C ASP A 185 2.43 11.04 11.98
N ILE A 186 2.15 11.91 11.00
CA ILE A 186 2.88 11.95 9.74
C ILE A 186 3.36 13.37 9.51
N SER A 187 4.67 13.55 9.29
CA SER A 187 5.26 14.86 9.05
C SER A 187 6.35 14.83 7.99
N VAL A 188 6.52 15.94 7.32
CA VAL A 188 7.73 16.25 6.55
C VAL A 188 8.76 16.80 7.54
N GLU A 189 9.84 16.06 7.77
CA GLU A 189 10.91 16.46 8.71
C GLU A 189 11.99 17.32 8.01
N LYS A 190 12.17 17.10 6.71
CA LYS A 190 13.12 17.86 5.91
C LYS A 190 12.58 18.13 4.52
N ALA A 191 12.52 19.40 4.14
CA ALA A 191 12.08 19.88 2.84
C ALA A 191 13.02 20.97 2.29
N ASN A 192 12.83 21.32 1.01
CA ASN A 192 13.53 22.44 0.36
C ASN A 192 13.09 23.81 0.89
N ASP A 193 11.85 23.91 1.34
CA ASP A 193 11.24 25.09 1.94
C ASP A 193 10.94 24.77 3.42
N PRO A 194 11.59 25.46 4.38
CA PRO A 194 11.32 25.26 5.79
C PRO A 194 9.84 25.46 6.18
N ALA A 195 9.07 26.21 5.40
CA ALA A 195 7.64 26.38 5.62
C ALA A 195 6.82 25.10 5.40
N LEU A 196 7.39 24.10 4.71
CA LEU A 196 6.79 22.79 4.49
C LEU A 196 7.14 21.77 5.59
N GLU A 197 8.14 22.06 6.42
CA GLU A 197 8.49 21.20 7.56
C GLU A 197 7.39 21.22 8.62
N GLY A 198 7.13 20.07 9.21
CA GLY A 198 5.96 19.83 10.08
C GLY A 198 4.63 19.67 9.34
N LYS A 199 4.55 19.90 8.01
CA LYS A 199 3.35 19.66 7.22
C LYS A 199 3.17 18.17 6.94
N LYS A 200 1.92 17.78 6.65
CA LYS A 200 1.61 16.41 6.23
C LYS A 200 1.96 16.23 4.75
N PRO A 201 2.57 15.10 4.38
CA PRO A 201 2.75 14.75 2.98
C PRO A 201 1.43 14.71 2.21
N VAL A 202 1.49 15.04 0.92
CA VAL A 202 0.32 14.99 0.03
C VAL A 202 -0.28 13.59 0.01
N ASN A 203 -1.60 13.50 0.03
CA ASN A 203 -2.39 12.27 0.03
C ASN A 203 -2.21 11.34 1.25
N ALA A 204 -1.44 11.74 2.26
CA ALA A 204 -1.21 10.92 3.46
C ALA A 204 -2.36 11.06 4.47
N ALA A 205 -3.11 9.98 4.69
CA ALA A 205 -4.17 9.92 5.68
C ALA A 205 -3.62 9.49 7.05
N SER A 206 -3.94 10.25 8.11
CA SER A 206 -3.47 9.94 9.47
C SER A 206 -4.27 8.85 10.16
N ARG A 207 -5.48 8.53 9.69
CA ARG A 207 -6.34 7.49 10.27
C ARG A 207 -7.00 6.72 9.15
N MET A 208 -6.84 5.41 9.20
CA MET A 208 -7.49 4.48 8.28
C MET A 208 -8.06 3.31 9.07
N GLY A 209 -9.17 2.77 8.60
CA GLY A 209 -9.78 1.60 9.18
C GLY A 209 -10.57 0.83 8.13
N LYS A 210 -10.49 -0.48 8.20
CA LYS A 210 -11.27 -1.37 7.34
C LYS A 210 -11.70 -2.59 8.14
N ILE A 211 -12.92 -3.03 7.90
CA ILE A 211 -13.42 -4.28 8.42
C ILE A 211 -14.25 -4.96 7.34
N TYR A 212 -14.01 -6.21 7.13
CA TYR A 212 -14.78 -7.11 6.29
C TYR A 212 -15.24 -8.29 7.12
N ALA A 213 -16.49 -8.68 6.94
CA ALA A 213 -17.08 -9.83 7.59
C ALA A 213 -17.77 -10.75 6.58
N GLU A 214 -17.67 -12.05 6.79
CA GLU A 214 -18.40 -13.08 6.07
C GLU A 214 -19.15 -13.94 7.09
N TYR A 215 -20.49 -14.03 6.95
CA TYR A 215 -21.34 -14.84 7.77
C TYR A 215 -21.95 -15.98 6.96
N ALA A 216 -21.53 -17.22 7.24
CA ALA A 216 -22.12 -18.42 6.65
C ALA A 216 -23.51 -18.68 7.28
N LEU A 217 -24.54 -18.73 6.44
CA LEU A 217 -25.91 -18.94 6.91
C LEU A 217 -26.12 -20.40 7.32
N PRO A 218 -26.33 -20.72 8.59
CA PRO A 218 -26.47 -22.13 9.05
C PRO A 218 -27.62 -22.89 8.42
N TRP A 219 -28.68 -22.17 8.04
CA TRP A 219 -29.91 -22.75 7.48
C TRP A 219 -29.93 -22.83 5.95
N ILE A 220 -28.92 -22.28 5.26
CA ILE A 220 -28.76 -22.39 3.80
C ILE A 220 -27.35 -22.84 3.50
N THR A 221 -27.17 -24.13 3.29
CA THR A 221 -25.86 -24.72 3.01
C THR A 221 -25.18 -24.04 1.82
N GLY A 222 -23.95 -23.58 2.00
CA GLY A 222 -23.13 -22.95 0.98
C GLY A 222 -23.36 -21.45 0.78
N LEU A 223 -24.38 -20.85 1.41
CA LEU A 223 -24.63 -19.42 1.30
C LEU A 223 -23.95 -18.66 2.44
N SER A 224 -23.17 -17.64 2.09
CA SER A 224 -22.59 -16.66 2.99
C SER A 224 -23.01 -15.25 2.58
N LEU A 225 -23.29 -14.40 3.58
CA LEU A 225 -23.44 -12.96 3.37
C LEU A 225 -22.11 -12.27 3.72
N THR A 226 -21.77 -11.24 2.98
CA THR A 226 -20.54 -10.47 3.19
C THR A 226 -20.85 -8.99 3.37
N GLY A 227 -20.02 -8.30 4.15
CA GLY A 227 -20.12 -6.87 4.34
C GLY A 227 -18.77 -6.26 4.63
N GLY A 228 -18.58 -5.02 4.17
CA GLY A 228 -17.34 -4.27 4.38
C GLY A 228 -17.61 -2.82 4.78
N ILE A 229 -16.75 -2.27 5.64
CA ILE A 229 -16.71 -0.86 6.02
C ILE A 229 -15.28 -0.39 5.85
N TYR A 230 -15.07 0.73 5.14
CA TYR A 230 -13.75 1.28 4.84
C TYR A 230 -13.76 2.77 5.16
N TYR A 231 -12.92 3.19 6.09
CA TYR A 231 -12.78 4.58 6.50
C TYR A 231 -11.39 5.11 6.14
N THR A 232 -11.35 6.31 5.59
CA THR A 232 -10.12 7.08 5.39
C THR A 232 -10.35 8.49 5.91
N SER A 233 -9.45 8.98 6.78
CA SER A 233 -9.53 10.33 7.31
C SER A 233 -9.23 11.37 6.24
N GLU A 234 -9.49 12.63 6.57
CA GLU A 234 -9.04 13.77 5.78
C GLU A 234 -7.54 13.75 5.52
N ARG A 235 -7.12 14.33 4.42
CA ARG A 235 -5.74 14.49 3.99
C ARG A 235 -5.58 15.76 3.18
N TYR A 236 -4.39 16.07 2.72
CA TYR A 236 -4.14 17.27 1.93
C TYR A 236 -3.77 16.93 0.48
N GLY A 237 -4.28 17.74 -0.46
CA GLY A 237 -4.02 17.64 -1.90
C GLY A 237 -2.76 18.39 -2.31
N ASN A 238 -2.18 19.23 -1.44
CA ASN A 238 -0.96 19.97 -1.71
C ASN A 238 0.00 19.99 -0.51
N ALA A 239 1.28 20.26 -0.78
CA ALA A 239 2.34 20.25 0.22
C ALA A 239 2.18 21.34 1.30
N ALA A 240 1.58 22.49 0.96
CA ALA A 240 1.33 23.59 1.90
C ALA A 240 0.18 23.28 2.89
N ASN A 241 -0.55 22.18 2.70
CA ASN A 241 -1.72 21.77 3.48
C ASN A 241 -2.88 22.78 3.46
N THR A 242 -3.05 23.51 2.37
CA THR A 242 -4.15 24.46 2.15
C THR A 242 -5.33 23.85 1.40
N ASP A 243 -5.10 22.80 0.63
CA ASP A 243 -6.12 22.05 -0.11
C ASP A 243 -6.50 20.77 0.67
N LYS A 244 -7.69 20.78 1.26
CA LYS A 244 -8.16 19.69 2.13
C LYS A 244 -9.07 18.73 1.38
N ILE A 245 -8.67 17.47 1.33
CA ILE A 245 -9.48 16.37 0.81
C ILE A 245 -10.29 15.78 1.97
N PRO A 246 -11.63 15.79 1.90
CA PRO A 246 -12.49 15.32 3.00
C PRO A 246 -12.31 13.83 3.30
N SER A 247 -12.58 13.44 4.53
CA SER A 247 -12.72 12.05 4.94
C SER A 247 -13.90 11.37 4.26
N TYR A 248 -13.83 10.05 4.13
CA TYR A 248 -14.95 9.25 3.64
C TYR A 248 -15.06 7.91 4.34
N THR A 249 -16.29 7.37 4.33
CA THR A 249 -16.58 5.99 4.72
C THR A 249 -17.35 5.33 3.58
N LEU A 250 -16.93 4.13 3.20
CA LEU A 250 -17.58 3.31 2.19
C LEU A 250 -18.15 2.06 2.85
N TYR A 251 -19.24 1.58 2.29
CA TYR A 251 -19.92 0.36 2.72
C TYR A 251 -20.10 -0.55 1.53
N ASP A 252 -19.75 -1.81 1.70
CA ASP A 252 -19.95 -2.87 0.71
C ASP A 252 -20.84 -3.94 1.29
N ILE A 253 -21.63 -4.60 0.44
CA ILE A 253 -22.42 -5.76 0.80
C ILE A 253 -22.35 -6.79 -0.32
N GLY A 254 -22.44 -8.06 0.02
CA GLY A 254 -22.44 -9.12 -0.98
C GLY A 254 -22.95 -10.45 -0.48
N ALA A 255 -23.00 -11.40 -1.38
CA ALA A 255 -23.32 -12.79 -1.09
C ALA A 255 -22.40 -13.72 -1.89
N ARG A 256 -22.02 -14.82 -1.28
CA ARG A 256 -21.23 -15.89 -1.88
C ARG A 256 -22.00 -17.21 -1.72
N TYR A 257 -22.28 -17.88 -2.83
CA TYR A 257 -22.91 -19.20 -2.80
C TYR A 257 -21.93 -20.23 -3.38
N ALA A 258 -21.53 -21.17 -2.52
CA ALA A 258 -20.68 -22.29 -2.88
C ALA A 258 -21.51 -23.57 -2.99
N THR A 259 -21.46 -24.25 -4.15
CA THR A 259 -22.18 -25.47 -4.40
C THR A 259 -21.35 -26.42 -5.29
N ARG A 260 -21.90 -27.58 -5.59
CA ARG A 260 -21.32 -28.51 -6.56
C ARG A 260 -22.32 -28.77 -7.69
N VAL A 261 -21.83 -28.76 -8.92
CA VAL A 261 -22.58 -29.10 -10.13
C VAL A 261 -21.74 -30.10 -10.91
N LEU A 262 -22.29 -31.29 -11.17
CA LEU A 262 -21.57 -32.40 -11.84
C LEU A 262 -20.23 -32.71 -11.16
N ASP A 263 -20.24 -32.80 -9.82
CA ASP A 263 -19.08 -33.04 -8.95
C ASP A 263 -17.99 -31.98 -8.98
N LYS A 264 -18.16 -30.89 -9.73
CA LYS A 264 -17.26 -29.74 -9.77
C LYS A 264 -17.67 -28.66 -8.79
N SER A 265 -16.71 -28.07 -8.12
CA SER A 265 -16.93 -26.93 -7.22
C SER A 265 -17.37 -25.71 -8.04
N LEU A 266 -18.50 -25.11 -7.67
CA LEU A 266 -19.02 -23.88 -8.26
C LEU A 266 -19.18 -22.82 -7.17
N ILE A 267 -18.61 -21.64 -7.40
CA ILE A 267 -18.74 -20.49 -6.50
C ILE A 267 -19.32 -19.32 -7.28
N ILE A 268 -20.45 -18.83 -6.82
CA ILE A 268 -21.13 -17.65 -7.36
C ILE A 268 -20.96 -16.51 -6.35
N ARG A 269 -20.60 -15.31 -6.82
CA ARG A 269 -20.48 -14.11 -6.00
C ARG A 269 -21.25 -12.96 -6.61
N LEU A 270 -21.95 -12.22 -5.77
CA LEU A 270 -22.58 -10.94 -6.10
C LEU A 270 -22.14 -9.94 -5.05
N ASN A 271 -21.59 -8.80 -5.46
CA ASN A 271 -21.15 -7.73 -4.56
C ASN A 271 -21.68 -6.38 -5.05
N VAL A 272 -22.05 -5.53 -4.10
CA VAL A 272 -22.36 -4.13 -4.32
C VAL A 272 -21.31 -3.32 -3.56
N ILE A 273 -20.40 -2.70 -4.30
CA ILE A 273 -19.31 -1.87 -3.80
C ILE A 273 -19.80 -0.43 -3.74
N ASN A 274 -19.40 0.31 -2.70
CA ASN A 274 -19.88 1.67 -2.42
C ASN A 274 -21.42 1.70 -2.39
N LEU A 275 -22.03 0.89 -1.53
CA LEU A 275 -23.47 0.66 -1.41
C LEU A 275 -24.27 1.97 -1.32
N THR A 276 -23.76 2.95 -0.59
CA THR A 276 -24.42 4.24 -0.39
C THR A 276 -24.29 5.20 -1.58
N GLY A 277 -23.48 4.84 -2.61
CA GLY A 277 -23.22 5.71 -3.76
C GLY A 277 -22.46 6.99 -3.38
N LYS A 278 -21.59 6.92 -2.37
CA LYS A 278 -20.81 8.07 -1.88
C LYS A 278 -19.89 8.58 -2.99
N ASN A 279 -20.01 9.87 -3.34
CA ASN A 279 -19.03 10.57 -4.16
C ASN A 279 -17.88 11.03 -3.24
N TYR A 280 -16.66 10.71 -3.60
CA TYR A 280 -15.47 11.04 -2.82
C TYR A 280 -14.24 11.19 -3.72
N TRP A 281 -13.24 11.88 -3.21
CA TRP A 281 -11.91 11.94 -3.82
C TRP A 281 -11.06 10.79 -3.28
N GLN A 282 -10.57 9.94 -4.16
CA GLN A 282 -9.66 8.86 -3.79
C GLN A 282 -8.27 9.40 -3.44
N ASP A 283 -7.83 10.44 -4.13
CA ASP A 283 -6.61 11.21 -3.87
C ASP A 283 -6.76 12.64 -4.46
N ALA A 284 -5.68 13.41 -4.51
CA ALA A 284 -5.69 14.77 -5.03
C ALA A 284 -6.08 14.88 -6.52
N ASN A 285 -5.98 13.79 -7.29
CA ASN A 285 -6.13 13.80 -8.74
C ASN A 285 -7.30 12.95 -9.24
N TYR A 286 -7.77 11.98 -8.43
CA TYR A 286 -8.72 10.98 -8.88
C TYR A 286 -9.97 10.92 -8.00
N LEU A 287 -11.11 10.84 -8.66
CA LEU A 287 -12.38 10.52 -8.02
C LEU A 287 -12.42 9.03 -7.62
N GLY A 288 -13.14 8.75 -6.57
CA GLY A 288 -13.37 7.39 -6.11
C GLY A 288 -14.34 6.62 -6.98
N VAL A 289 -14.30 5.30 -6.86
CA VAL A 289 -15.17 4.37 -7.61
C VAL A 289 -16.63 4.60 -7.23
N PRO A 290 -17.55 4.81 -8.20
CA PRO A 290 -18.98 4.93 -7.95
C PRO A 290 -19.56 3.61 -7.43
N ARG A 291 -20.85 3.62 -7.05
CA ARG A 291 -21.54 2.36 -6.73
C ARG A 291 -21.44 1.40 -7.91
N THR A 292 -20.91 0.22 -7.63
CA THR A 292 -20.65 -0.80 -8.64
C THR A 292 -21.23 -2.13 -8.20
N VAL A 293 -21.92 -2.81 -9.12
CA VAL A 293 -22.38 -4.17 -8.92
C VAL A 293 -21.45 -5.11 -9.67
N ALA A 294 -20.84 -6.05 -8.95
CA ALA A 294 -19.94 -7.04 -9.50
C ALA A 294 -20.51 -8.44 -9.32
N PHE A 295 -20.52 -9.22 -10.41
CA PHE A 295 -20.96 -10.62 -10.43
C PHE A 295 -19.83 -11.49 -10.95
N SER A 296 -19.59 -12.64 -10.30
CA SER A 296 -18.63 -13.62 -10.79
C SER A 296 -19.08 -15.05 -10.53
N VAL A 297 -18.69 -15.93 -11.45
CA VAL A 297 -18.85 -17.37 -11.33
C VAL A 297 -17.49 -18.03 -11.51
N SER A 298 -17.09 -18.88 -10.58
CA SER A 298 -15.81 -19.60 -10.60
C SER A 298 -16.07 -21.09 -10.44
N THR A 299 -15.36 -21.90 -11.23
CA THR A 299 -15.37 -23.36 -11.10
C THR A 299 -13.96 -23.91 -11.19
N MET A 300 -13.69 -25.00 -10.47
CA MET A 300 -12.45 -25.77 -10.62
C MET A 300 -12.71 -27.03 -11.44
N PHE A 301 -11.86 -27.27 -12.41
CA PHE A 301 -11.89 -28.43 -13.30
C PHE A 301 -10.99 -29.55 -12.78
#